data_c61e4215e3cfa2e93876efaf1c9eb4cc
#
_entry.id   c61e4215e3cfa2e93876efaf1c9eb4cc
#
_cell.length_a   1.000
_cell.length_b   1.000
_cell.length_c   1.000
_cell.angle_alpha   90.00
_cell.angle_beta   90.00
_cell.angle_gamma   90.00
#
_symmetry.space_group_name_H-M   'P 1'
#
loop_
_entity.id
_entity.type
_entity.pdbx_description
1 polymer ?
#
loop_
_entity_poly.entity_id
_entity_poly.type
_entity_poly.pdbx_seq_one_letter_code
_entity_poly.pdbx_strand_id
1 'polypeptide(L)'
;MSIKDGRDYLLLVWKEPKTRRCYTIGELSKNGQFDFSYGYEVREAIDAGFKLLIAFPDIEKVYKNEKLFSVFSSRLPDPKRKGIDAILEKYGLSEYDHYNLLKKSGAKLPIDNLEFFDPIFDFESGEIVRSFFVAGPRHYLCCEGKECEKSFDVKIEEKLFLIPEPENKYDKYAVKITNFKDEQIGYLPRYYAQGISRLIGEKRNIFCRVIEVNKDNVCNDCIKVELKINKN
;
A
#
# COMPACT_ATOMS: atom_id res chain seq x y z
N MET A 1 -12.20 -7.96 -11.00
CA MET A 1 -10.96 -7.30 -11.42
C MET A 1 -10.19 -8.25 -12.29
N SER A 2 -9.92 -7.88 -13.50
CA SER A 2 -9.22 -8.74 -14.42
C SER A 2 -7.71 -8.53 -14.27
N ILE A 3 -7.13 -9.46 -13.59
CA ILE A 3 -5.70 -9.49 -13.25
C ILE A 3 -4.87 -10.04 -14.41
N LYS A 4 -5.50 -10.40 -15.52
CA LYS A 4 -4.88 -11.17 -16.61
C LYS A 4 -4.94 -10.50 -17.99
N ASP A 5 -5.09 -9.18 -18.03
CA ASP A 5 -5.18 -8.44 -19.29
C ASP A 5 -3.81 -7.90 -19.78
N GLY A 6 -2.72 -8.34 -19.17
CA GLY A 6 -1.36 -7.92 -19.54
C GLY A 6 -1.02 -6.48 -19.15
N ARG A 7 -1.83 -5.83 -18.31
CA ARG A 7 -1.57 -4.48 -17.82
C ARG A 7 -0.79 -4.49 -16.52
N ASP A 8 0.04 -3.48 -16.35
CA ASP A 8 0.69 -3.19 -15.07
C ASP A 8 -0.12 -2.12 -14.34
N TYR A 9 -0.44 -2.36 -13.05
CA TYR A 9 -1.32 -1.52 -12.25
C TYR A 9 -0.62 -0.94 -11.03
N LEU A 10 -1.00 0.30 -10.70
CA LEU A 10 -0.73 0.91 -9.40
C LEU A 10 -2.05 1.36 -8.77
N LEU A 11 -2.18 1.15 -7.48
CA LEU A 11 -3.31 1.66 -6.70
C LEU A 11 -2.96 3.01 -6.12
N LEU A 12 -3.81 4.00 -6.34
CA LEU A 12 -3.72 5.29 -5.66
C LEU A 12 -4.53 5.23 -4.37
N VAL A 13 -3.85 5.45 -3.26
CA VAL A 13 -4.45 5.42 -1.92
C VAL A 13 -4.42 6.81 -1.32
N TRP A 14 -5.54 7.22 -0.74
CA TRP A 14 -5.63 8.39 0.09
C TRP A 14 -5.76 7.99 1.56
N LYS A 15 -4.93 8.60 2.41
CA LYS A 15 -4.96 8.40 3.85
C LYS A 15 -5.69 9.56 4.52
N GLU A 16 -6.84 9.30 5.12
CA GLU A 16 -7.64 10.31 5.83
C GLU A 16 -6.81 10.90 7.00
N PRO A 17 -6.69 12.23 7.11
CA PRO A 17 -5.77 12.87 8.06
C PRO A 17 -6.04 12.60 9.53
N LYS A 18 -7.31 12.47 9.93
CA LYS A 18 -7.73 12.35 11.34
C LYS A 18 -7.73 10.90 11.82
N THR A 19 -8.44 10.04 11.10
CA THR A 19 -8.60 8.63 11.46
C THR A 19 -7.45 7.77 10.99
N ARG A 20 -6.66 8.28 10.04
CA ARG A 20 -5.56 7.57 9.36
C ARG A 20 -6.04 6.35 8.55
N ARG A 21 -7.35 6.23 8.31
CA ARG A 21 -7.90 5.21 7.43
C ARG A 21 -7.43 5.43 6.01
N CYS A 22 -7.01 4.35 5.35
CA CYS A 22 -6.61 4.35 3.96
C CYS A 22 -7.78 3.94 3.07
N TYR A 23 -7.95 4.66 1.96
CA TYR A 23 -8.95 4.39 0.93
C TYR A 23 -8.26 4.21 -0.41
N THR A 24 -8.57 3.14 -1.12
CA THR A 24 -8.11 2.92 -2.49
C THR A 24 -8.99 3.76 -3.42
N ILE A 25 -8.53 4.96 -3.74
CA ILE A 25 -9.30 5.96 -4.48
C ILE A 25 -9.12 5.89 -5.98
N GLY A 26 -8.10 5.19 -6.49
CA GLY A 26 -7.87 5.12 -7.92
C GLY A 26 -6.96 3.99 -8.36
N GLU A 27 -7.03 3.71 -9.64
CA GLU A 27 -6.20 2.73 -10.33
C GLU A 27 -5.52 3.40 -11.53
N LEU A 28 -4.22 3.29 -11.60
CA LEU A 28 -3.41 3.70 -12.73
C LEU A 28 -2.87 2.45 -13.42
N SER A 29 -3.26 2.22 -14.68
CA SER A 29 -2.73 1.10 -15.46
C SER A 29 -1.84 1.56 -16.59
N LYS A 30 -0.87 0.70 -16.98
CA LYS A 30 0.04 0.90 -18.10
C LYS A 30 -0.03 -0.29 -19.05
N ASN A 31 -0.41 -0.04 -20.29
CA ASN A 31 -0.35 -1.00 -21.39
C ASN A 31 -0.23 -0.26 -22.72
N GLY A 32 0.99 0.12 -23.10
CA GLY A 32 1.24 1.02 -24.25
C GLY A 32 0.90 2.48 -23.96
N GLN A 33 -0.22 2.73 -23.27
CA GLN A 33 -0.65 4.03 -22.75
C GLN A 33 -0.95 3.94 -21.25
N PHE A 34 -1.25 5.08 -20.65
CA PHE A 34 -1.69 5.17 -19.24
C PHE A 34 -3.20 5.40 -19.19
N ASP A 35 -3.88 4.57 -18.41
CA ASP A 35 -5.29 4.74 -18.10
C ASP A 35 -5.42 4.98 -16.58
N PHE A 36 -6.18 6.01 -16.20
CA PHE A 36 -6.54 6.28 -14.82
C PHE A 36 -8.04 6.26 -14.64
N SER A 37 -8.52 5.57 -13.63
CA SER A 37 -9.91 5.59 -13.18
C SER A 37 -9.98 5.66 -11.67
N TYR A 38 -11.06 6.25 -11.14
CA TYR A 38 -11.28 6.17 -9.70
C TYR A 38 -11.63 4.75 -9.27
N GLY A 39 -11.15 4.39 -8.07
CA GLY A 39 -11.31 3.06 -7.49
C GLY A 39 -12.62 2.90 -6.72
N TYR A 40 -12.86 1.69 -6.24
CA TYR A 40 -14.11 1.30 -5.59
C TYR A 40 -14.40 2.00 -4.25
N GLU A 41 -13.38 2.55 -3.56
CA GLU A 41 -13.55 3.29 -2.30
C GLU A 41 -13.61 4.81 -2.48
N VAL A 42 -13.64 5.34 -3.71
CA VAL A 42 -13.63 6.80 -3.94
C VAL A 42 -14.83 7.50 -3.32
N ARG A 43 -16.02 6.87 -3.38
CA ARG A 43 -17.25 7.45 -2.80
C ARG A 43 -17.15 7.55 -1.28
N GLU A 44 -16.70 6.47 -0.60
CA GLU A 44 -16.44 6.48 0.83
C GLU A 44 -15.36 7.50 1.23
N ALA A 45 -14.34 7.65 0.39
CA ALA A 45 -13.30 8.65 0.62
C ALA A 45 -13.84 10.08 0.51
N ILE A 46 -14.73 10.37 -0.45
CA ILE A 46 -15.41 11.67 -0.58
C ILE A 46 -16.23 11.97 0.65
N ASP A 47 -17.01 11.01 1.16
CA ASP A 47 -17.79 11.15 2.39
C ASP A 47 -16.87 11.41 3.61
N ALA A 48 -15.65 10.87 3.59
CA ALA A 48 -14.62 11.11 4.59
C ALA A 48 -13.83 12.41 4.38
N GLY A 49 -14.13 13.19 3.34
CA GLY A 49 -13.53 14.51 3.08
C GLY A 49 -12.47 14.54 1.96
N PHE A 50 -12.29 13.46 1.20
CA PHE A 50 -11.45 13.47 0.01
C PHE A 50 -12.04 14.41 -1.05
N LYS A 51 -11.19 15.23 -1.66
CA LYS A 51 -11.56 16.06 -2.82
C LYS A 51 -10.97 15.45 -4.08
N LEU A 52 -11.80 15.33 -5.11
CA LEU A 52 -11.36 14.81 -6.41
C LEU A 52 -10.13 15.58 -6.92
N LEU A 53 -9.26 14.86 -7.59
CA LEU A 53 -8.13 15.47 -8.28
C LEU A 53 -8.64 16.40 -9.39
N ILE A 54 -8.15 17.63 -9.43
CA ILE A 54 -8.58 18.65 -10.41
C ILE A 54 -8.43 18.13 -11.85
N ALA A 55 -7.37 17.34 -12.11
CA ALA A 55 -7.14 16.73 -13.41
C ALA A 55 -8.17 15.64 -13.79
N PHE A 56 -8.92 15.13 -12.82
CA PHE A 56 -9.86 14.02 -12.97
C PHE A 56 -11.19 14.34 -12.27
N PRO A 57 -11.99 15.27 -12.79
CA PRO A 57 -13.19 15.76 -12.11
C PRO A 57 -14.38 14.81 -12.14
N ASP A 58 -14.35 13.75 -12.93
CA ASP A 58 -15.46 12.80 -13.12
C ASP A 58 -15.07 11.40 -12.62
N ILE A 59 -15.82 10.88 -11.65
CA ILE A 59 -15.53 9.59 -11.02
C ILE A 59 -15.90 8.38 -11.88
N GLU A 60 -16.75 8.57 -12.88
CA GLU A 60 -17.19 7.47 -13.78
C GLU A 60 -16.31 7.35 -15.03
N LYS A 61 -15.45 8.34 -15.26
CA LYS A 61 -14.65 8.42 -16.48
C LYS A 61 -13.32 7.67 -16.34
N VAL A 62 -12.95 6.96 -17.41
CA VAL A 62 -11.57 6.46 -17.60
C VAL A 62 -10.80 7.52 -18.38
N TYR A 63 -9.75 8.04 -17.77
CA TYR A 63 -8.86 9.03 -18.38
C TYR A 63 -7.67 8.31 -19.03
N LYS A 64 -7.34 8.71 -20.26
CA LYS A 64 -6.31 8.06 -21.08
C LYS A 64 -5.25 9.07 -21.50
N ASN A 65 -4.00 8.66 -21.52
CA ASN A 65 -2.88 9.47 -21.98
C ASN A 65 -1.72 8.59 -22.45
N GLU A 66 -0.99 9.02 -23.47
CA GLU A 66 0.22 8.31 -23.94
C GLU A 66 1.39 8.41 -22.94
N LYS A 67 1.46 9.50 -22.19
CA LYS A 67 2.48 9.71 -21.17
C LYS A 67 1.85 9.66 -19.78
N LEU A 68 2.66 9.40 -18.77
CA LEU A 68 2.21 9.50 -17.37
C LEU A 68 1.58 10.89 -17.12
N PHE A 69 0.39 10.90 -16.54
CA PHE A 69 -0.34 12.13 -16.24
C PHE A 69 0.52 13.11 -15.44
N SER A 70 0.47 14.39 -15.82
CA SER A 70 1.31 15.44 -15.19
C SER A 70 1.10 15.55 -13.68
N VAL A 71 -0.15 15.33 -13.21
CA VAL A 71 -0.49 15.33 -11.78
C VAL A 71 0.25 14.21 -11.01
N PHE A 72 0.66 13.15 -11.67
CA PHE A 72 1.42 12.05 -11.08
C PHE A 72 2.93 12.20 -11.32
N SER A 73 3.34 12.62 -12.52
CA SER A 73 4.78 12.80 -12.81
C SER A 73 5.39 13.97 -12.04
N SER A 74 4.62 15.03 -11.74
CA SER A 74 5.08 16.16 -10.93
C SER A 74 5.37 15.81 -9.46
N ARG A 75 4.95 14.63 -9.01
CA ARG A 75 5.25 14.10 -7.68
C ARG A 75 6.64 13.47 -7.59
N LEU A 76 7.27 13.23 -8.72
CA LEU A 76 8.58 12.60 -8.83
C LEU A 76 9.69 13.66 -8.92
N PRO A 77 10.90 13.34 -8.47
CA PRO A 77 12.04 14.24 -8.65
C PRO A 77 12.32 14.47 -10.14
N ASP A 78 12.73 15.70 -10.47
CA ASP A 78 13.16 16.03 -11.84
C ASP A 78 14.34 15.13 -12.27
N PRO A 79 14.31 14.54 -13.47
CA PRO A 79 15.42 13.72 -13.98
C PRO A 79 16.74 14.45 -14.10
N LYS A 80 16.72 15.79 -14.20
CA LYS A 80 17.92 16.65 -14.25
C LYS A 80 18.39 17.10 -12.87
N ARG A 81 17.71 16.71 -11.80
CA ARG A 81 18.06 17.09 -10.43
C ARG A 81 19.43 16.56 -10.06
N LYS A 82 20.27 17.41 -9.43
CA LYS A 82 21.52 16.96 -8.82
C LYS A 82 21.24 15.85 -7.78
N GLY A 83 21.95 14.74 -7.89
CA GLY A 83 21.79 13.59 -7.00
C GLY A 83 20.64 12.64 -7.38
N ILE A 84 20.13 12.73 -8.61
CA ILE A 84 19.11 11.78 -9.10
C ILE A 84 19.60 10.34 -9.06
N ASP A 85 20.88 10.09 -9.37
CA ASP A 85 21.47 8.75 -9.38
C ASP A 85 21.38 8.05 -8.01
N ALA A 86 21.62 8.79 -6.92
CA ALA A 86 21.48 8.26 -5.56
C ALA A 86 20.01 7.91 -5.22
N ILE A 87 19.05 8.63 -5.81
CA ILE A 87 17.62 8.30 -5.67
C ILE A 87 17.30 7.03 -6.46
N LEU A 88 17.80 6.90 -7.69
CA LEU A 88 17.60 5.70 -8.51
C LEU A 88 18.21 4.46 -7.84
N GLU A 89 19.43 4.57 -7.34
CA GLU A 89 20.12 3.51 -6.60
C GLU A 89 19.32 3.08 -5.37
N LYS A 90 18.81 4.05 -4.57
CA LYS A 90 17.95 3.77 -3.40
C LYS A 90 16.74 2.91 -3.75
N TYR A 91 16.17 3.08 -4.95
CA TYR A 91 15.01 2.33 -5.42
C TYR A 91 15.37 1.15 -6.32
N GLY A 92 16.66 0.84 -6.52
CA GLY A 92 17.14 -0.26 -7.35
C GLY A 92 16.82 -0.07 -8.83
N LEU A 93 16.87 1.17 -9.32
CA LEU A 93 16.63 1.53 -10.71
C LEU A 93 17.98 1.87 -11.39
N SER A 94 18.21 1.30 -12.56
CA SER A 94 19.42 1.57 -13.37
C SER A 94 19.29 2.82 -14.24
N GLU A 95 18.06 3.25 -14.52
CA GLU A 95 17.75 4.40 -15.35
C GLU A 95 16.48 5.10 -14.85
N TYR A 96 16.29 6.36 -15.28
CA TYR A 96 15.10 7.13 -14.91
C TYR A 96 13.91 6.73 -15.81
N ASP A 97 12.97 6.04 -15.22
CA ASP A 97 11.64 5.81 -15.77
C ASP A 97 10.58 6.32 -14.80
N HIS A 98 9.70 7.20 -15.26
CA HIS A 98 8.67 7.81 -14.42
C HIS A 98 7.75 6.77 -13.76
N TYR A 99 7.32 5.76 -14.51
CA TYR A 99 6.39 4.76 -13.99
C TYR A 99 7.06 3.82 -12.98
N ASN A 100 8.27 3.36 -13.30
CA ASN A 100 9.03 2.50 -12.39
C ASN A 100 9.41 3.24 -11.09
N LEU A 101 9.78 4.52 -11.20
CA LEU A 101 10.06 5.34 -10.03
C LEU A 101 8.79 5.59 -9.21
N LEU A 102 7.64 5.86 -9.86
CA LEU A 102 6.33 5.95 -9.21
C LEU A 102 6.00 4.66 -8.45
N LYS A 103 6.17 3.52 -9.12
CA LYS A 103 5.92 2.18 -8.59
C LYS A 103 6.78 1.85 -7.35
N LYS A 104 8.06 2.22 -7.39
CA LYS A 104 9.01 1.91 -6.32
C LYS A 104 8.95 2.89 -5.15
N SER A 105 8.74 4.18 -5.43
CA SER A 105 8.75 5.23 -4.40
C SER A 105 7.39 5.49 -3.76
N GLY A 106 6.30 5.08 -4.43
CA GLY A 106 4.93 5.45 -4.07
C GLY A 106 4.62 6.93 -4.29
N ALA A 107 5.63 7.73 -4.66
CA ALA A 107 5.55 9.18 -4.89
C ALA A 107 4.80 9.94 -3.78
N LYS A 108 4.98 9.52 -2.53
CA LYS A 108 4.42 10.18 -1.36
C LYS A 108 5.04 11.56 -1.17
N LEU A 109 4.19 12.56 -1.00
CA LEU A 109 4.63 13.94 -0.72
C LEU A 109 4.26 14.33 0.73
N PRO A 110 5.11 15.15 1.39
CA PRO A 110 4.80 15.63 2.74
C PRO A 110 3.56 16.54 2.82
N ILE A 111 3.15 17.12 1.68
CA ILE A 111 2.08 18.11 1.58
C ILE A 111 0.69 17.53 1.37
N ASP A 112 0.61 16.24 1.05
CA ASP A 112 -0.67 15.56 0.85
C ASP A 112 -0.65 14.14 1.43
N ASN A 113 -1.79 13.48 1.42
CA ASN A 113 -1.99 12.15 1.97
C ASN A 113 -2.17 11.09 0.86
N LEU A 114 -1.61 11.33 -0.32
CA LEU A 114 -1.68 10.41 -1.45
C LEU A 114 -0.40 9.61 -1.60
N GLU A 115 -0.56 8.32 -1.90
CA GLU A 115 0.55 7.41 -2.14
C GLU A 115 0.15 6.34 -3.14
N PHE A 116 1.07 5.95 -4.02
CA PHE A 116 0.87 4.83 -4.93
C PHE A 116 1.41 3.54 -4.32
N PHE A 117 0.66 2.46 -4.53
CA PHE A 117 1.05 1.11 -4.12
C PHE A 117 1.05 0.17 -5.32
N ASP A 118 2.10 -0.63 -5.41
CA ASP A 118 2.22 -1.74 -6.35
C ASP A 118 1.44 -2.94 -5.78
N PRO A 119 0.24 -3.25 -6.30
CA PRO A 119 -0.59 -4.32 -5.75
C PRO A 119 0.04 -5.70 -5.98
N ILE A 120 -0.42 -6.68 -5.20
CA ILE A 120 -0.06 -8.08 -5.37
C ILE A 120 -1.25 -8.78 -6.00
N PHE A 121 -1.29 -8.89 -7.33
CA PHE A 121 -2.39 -9.54 -8.04
C PHE A 121 -2.09 -11.00 -8.36
N ASP A 122 -0.99 -11.27 -9.04
CA ASP A 122 -0.57 -12.61 -9.40
C ASP A 122 0.91 -12.82 -9.09
N PHE A 123 1.24 -14.06 -8.82
CA PHE A 123 2.60 -14.49 -8.60
C PHE A 123 3.05 -15.32 -9.80
N GLU A 124 3.42 -14.64 -10.89
CA GLU A 124 3.85 -15.34 -12.11
C GLU A 124 5.32 -15.76 -12.08
N SER A 125 6.19 -14.95 -11.49
CA SER A 125 7.62 -15.32 -11.39
C SER A 125 8.38 -14.45 -10.38
N GLY A 126 9.35 -15.04 -9.70
CA GLY A 126 10.29 -14.33 -8.84
C GLY A 126 9.86 -14.19 -7.39
N GLU A 127 10.62 -13.41 -6.65
CA GLU A 127 10.35 -13.06 -5.26
C GLU A 127 9.59 -11.75 -5.20
N ILE A 128 8.56 -11.67 -4.37
CA ILE A 128 7.87 -10.41 -4.08
C ILE A 128 8.24 -9.98 -2.67
N VAL A 129 8.76 -8.77 -2.54
CA VAL A 129 9.01 -8.13 -1.25
C VAL A 129 8.19 -6.86 -1.15
N ARG A 130 7.43 -6.69 -0.07
CA ARG A 130 6.68 -5.48 0.23
C ARG A 130 6.88 -5.08 1.69
N SER A 131 6.95 -3.80 1.94
CA SER A 131 6.93 -3.28 3.31
C SER A 131 5.77 -2.31 3.48
N PHE A 132 5.10 -2.39 4.64
CA PHE A 132 3.95 -1.57 4.95
C PHE A 132 3.78 -1.44 6.47
N PHE A 133 3.00 -0.45 6.88
CA PHE A 133 2.58 -0.34 8.27
C PHE A 133 1.35 -1.21 8.54
N VAL A 134 1.34 -1.88 9.69
CA VAL A 134 0.21 -2.67 10.16
C VAL A 134 -1.03 -1.75 10.28
N ALA A 135 -2.17 -2.19 9.75
CA ALA A 135 -3.39 -1.41 9.81
C ALA A 135 -4.13 -1.65 11.15
N GLY A 136 -4.56 -0.58 11.79
CA GLY A 136 -5.39 -0.60 12.99
C GLY A 136 -4.76 -1.16 14.27
N PRO A 137 -3.44 -1.07 14.52
CA PRO A 137 -2.79 -1.65 15.71
C PRO A 137 -3.35 -1.08 17.02
N ARG A 138 -3.82 0.17 17.02
CA ARG A 138 -4.42 0.82 18.20
C ARG A 138 -5.60 0.05 18.82
N HIS A 139 -6.33 -0.71 18.02
CA HIS A 139 -7.50 -1.46 18.46
C HIS A 139 -7.14 -2.76 19.18
N TYR A 140 -5.91 -3.24 19.00
CA TYR A 140 -5.43 -4.53 19.51
C TYR A 140 -4.31 -4.39 20.54
N LEU A 141 -3.51 -3.33 20.43
CA LEU A 141 -2.36 -3.09 21.30
C LEU A 141 -2.66 -2.11 22.45
N CYS A 142 -3.93 -1.86 22.73
CA CYS A 142 -4.40 -0.97 23.81
C CYS A 142 -3.84 0.46 23.72
N CYS A 143 -3.63 0.98 22.51
CA CYS A 143 -3.21 2.37 22.32
C CYS A 143 -4.44 3.31 22.44
N GLU A 144 -4.50 4.09 23.49
CA GLU A 144 -5.54 5.09 23.70
C GLU A 144 -4.99 6.49 23.38
N GLY A 145 -5.43 7.08 22.27
CA GLY A 145 -5.10 8.45 21.94
C GLY A 145 -3.78 8.66 21.20
N LYS A 146 -3.14 9.82 21.45
CA LYS A 146 -1.91 10.25 20.73
C LYS A 146 -0.63 9.67 21.31
N GLU A 147 -0.67 9.24 22.56
CA GLU A 147 0.48 8.70 23.29
C GLU A 147 0.31 7.19 23.43
N CYS A 148 1.30 6.47 22.95
CA CYS A 148 1.36 5.02 23.07
C CYS A 148 1.94 4.67 24.45
N GLU A 149 1.17 4.92 25.53
CA GLU A 149 1.62 4.72 26.91
C GLU A 149 1.84 3.25 27.26
N LYS A 150 1.15 2.34 26.59
CA LYS A 150 1.28 0.91 26.85
C LYS A 150 2.34 0.27 25.98
N SER A 151 3.27 -0.41 26.63
CA SER A 151 4.28 -1.21 25.97
C SER A 151 3.64 -2.46 25.36
N PHE A 152 3.38 -2.47 24.07
CA PHE A 152 3.23 -3.73 23.37
C PHE A 152 4.62 -4.37 23.18
N ASP A 153 4.69 -5.70 23.36
CA ASP A 153 5.94 -6.46 23.27
C ASP A 153 6.13 -7.00 21.85
N VAL A 154 6.16 -6.08 20.86
CA VAL A 154 6.50 -6.42 19.48
C VAL A 154 7.94 -5.99 19.22
N LYS A 155 8.76 -6.91 18.71
CA LYS A 155 10.21 -6.71 18.51
C LYS A 155 10.56 -6.69 17.04
N ILE A 156 11.62 -5.94 16.70
CA ILE A 156 12.23 -6.00 15.37
C ILE A 156 12.71 -7.44 15.11
N GLU A 157 12.58 -7.91 13.88
CA GLU A 157 12.83 -9.28 13.41
C GLU A 157 11.81 -10.32 13.91
N GLU A 158 10.82 -9.94 14.70
CA GLU A 158 9.77 -10.87 15.12
C GLU A 158 8.98 -11.37 13.92
N LYS A 159 8.82 -12.69 13.85
CA LYS A 159 8.00 -13.36 12.82
C LYS A 159 6.52 -13.20 13.16
N LEU A 160 5.75 -12.82 12.15
CA LEU A 160 4.31 -12.63 12.25
C LEU A 160 3.56 -13.64 11.39
N PHE A 161 2.32 -13.91 11.76
CA PHE A 161 1.44 -14.84 11.06
C PHE A 161 0.28 -14.09 10.41
N LEU A 162 -0.07 -14.52 9.20
CA LEU A 162 -1.12 -13.92 8.39
C LEU A 162 -2.29 -14.89 8.32
N ILE A 163 -3.44 -14.50 8.85
CA ILE A 163 -4.61 -15.35 8.98
C ILE A 163 -5.79 -14.71 8.24
N PRO A 164 -6.26 -15.26 7.11
CA PRO A 164 -7.44 -14.77 6.41
C PRO A 164 -8.69 -14.87 7.28
N GLU A 165 -9.55 -13.86 7.19
CA GLU A 165 -10.85 -13.80 7.86
C GLU A 165 -11.98 -13.64 6.83
N PRO A 166 -12.39 -14.69 6.10
CA PRO A 166 -13.40 -14.60 5.05
C PRO A 166 -14.78 -14.15 5.57
N GLU A 167 -15.04 -14.40 6.86
CA GLU A 167 -16.28 -14.00 7.54
C GLU A 167 -16.20 -12.58 8.15
N ASN A 168 -15.15 -11.83 7.86
CA ASN A 168 -15.02 -10.46 8.35
C ASN A 168 -16.11 -9.56 7.75
N LYS A 169 -16.92 -8.96 8.61
CA LYS A 169 -18.10 -8.17 8.21
C LYS A 169 -17.79 -6.87 7.46
N TYR A 170 -16.53 -6.41 7.50
CA TYR A 170 -16.10 -5.17 6.85
C TYR A 170 -15.33 -5.42 5.56
N ASP A 171 -14.64 -6.57 5.46
CA ASP A 171 -13.85 -6.93 4.29
C ASP A 171 -13.64 -8.44 4.24
N LYS A 172 -14.29 -9.10 3.29
CA LYS A 172 -14.16 -10.55 3.07
C LYS A 172 -12.74 -11.02 2.74
N TYR A 173 -11.86 -10.10 2.37
CA TYR A 173 -10.45 -10.37 2.11
C TYR A 173 -9.55 -9.99 3.29
N ALA A 174 -10.13 -9.58 4.42
CA ALA A 174 -9.34 -9.21 5.58
C ALA A 174 -8.36 -10.32 5.97
N VAL A 175 -7.12 -9.90 6.25
CA VAL A 175 -6.07 -10.77 6.75
C VAL A 175 -5.57 -10.18 8.05
N LYS A 176 -5.84 -10.84 9.16
CA LYS A 176 -5.30 -10.43 10.45
C LYS A 176 -3.84 -10.81 10.59
N ILE A 177 -3.11 -10.02 11.33
CA ILE A 177 -1.69 -10.22 11.65
C ILE A 177 -1.59 -10.55 13.13
N THR A 178 -0.98 -11.70 13.46
CA THR A 178 -0.76 -12.14 14.83
C THR A 178 0.71 -12.40 15.10
N ASN A 179 1.08 -12.36 16.38
CA ASN A 179 2.40 -12.80 16.86
C ASN A 179 2.41 -14.32 17.12
N PHE A 180 3.52 -14.85 17.63
CA PHE A 180 3.68 -16.28 17.92
C PHE A 180 2.81 -16.79 19.10
N LYS A 181 2.22 -15.87 19.90
CA LYS A 181 1.26 -16.18 20.96
C LYS A 181 -0.18 -16.16 20.48
N ASP A 182 -0.40 -15.99 19.16
CA ASP A 182 -1.72 -15.79 18.56
C ASP A 182 -2.43 -14.49 18.99
N GLU A 183 -1.66 -13.53 19.53
CA GLU A 183 -2.18 -12.23 19.88
C GLU A 183 -2.26 -11.37 18.62
N GLN A 184 -3.44 -10.82 18.35
CA GLN A 184 -3.64 -9.96 17.18
C GLN A 184 -2.98 -8.60 17.39
N ILE A 185 -2.17 -8.19 16.42
CA ILE A 185 -1.51 -6.87 16.40
C ILE A 185 -2.14 -5.89 15.40
N GLY A 186 -2.98 -6.37 14.51
CA GLY A 186 -3.68 -5.56 13.52
C GLY A 186 -4.04 -6.35 12.28
N TYR A 187 -4.16 -5.62 11.17
CA TYR A 187 -4.49 -6.19 9.87
C TYR A 187 -3.48 -5.81 8.79
N LEU A 188 -3.49 -6.62 7.75
CA LEU A 188 -2.87 -6.27 6.47
C LEU A 188 -3.62 -5.07 5.85
N PRO A 189 -2.94 -4.08 5.29
CA PRO A 189 -3.61 -3.01 4.56
C PRO A 189 -4.48 -3.54 3.42
N ARG A 190 -5.66 -2.95 3.23
CA ARG A 190 -6.66 -3.40 2.25
C ARG A 190 -6.12 -3.56 0.82
N TYR A 191 -5.23 -2.65 0.42
CA TYR A 191 -4.63 -2.69 -0.93
C TYR A 191 -3.74 -3.91 -1.20
N TYR A 192 -3.38 -4.69 -0.17
CA TYR A 192 -2.70 -5.99 -0.30
C TYR A 192 -3.59 -7.18 0.08
N ALA A 193 -4.66 -6.93 0.83
CA ALA A 193 -5.46 -7.98 1.47
C ALA A 193 -6.00 -9.02 0.49
N GLN A 194 -6.58 -8.59 -0.63
CA GLN A 194 -7.15 -9.49 -1.63
C GLN A 194 -6.11 -10.43 -2.24
N GLY A 195 -4.96 -9.87 -2.67
CA GLY A 195 -3.89 -10.67 -3.27
C GLY A 195 -3.29 -11.66 -2.28
N ILE A 196 -3.00 -11.20 -1.06
CA ILE A 196 -2.39 -12.05 -0.04
C ILE A 196 -3.37 -13.13 0.45
N SER A 197 -4.65 -12.82 0.67
CA SER A 197 -5.66 -13.80 1.04
C SER A 197 -5.75 -14.94 0.01
N ARG A 198 -5.69 -14.60 -1.28
CA ARG A 198 -5.66 -15.59 -2.35
C ARG A 198 -4.40 -16.44 -2.32
N LEU A 199 -3.22 -15.82 -2.20
CA LEU A 199 -1.93 -16.54 -2.18
C LEU A 199 -1.80 -17.48 -0.96
N ILE A 200 -2.39 -17.10 0.17
CA ILE A 200 -2.51 -18.00 1.34
C ILE A 200 -3.41 -19.20 0.99
N GLY A 201 -4.55 -18.96 0.33
CA GLY A 201 -5.44 -20.05 -0.14
C GLY A 201 -4.75 -20.99 -1.14
N GLU A 202 -3.85 -20.48 -1.96
CA GLU A 202 -3.00 -21.25 -2.88
C GLU A 202 -1.81 -21.92 -2.17
N LYS A 203 -1.70 -21.81 -0.85
CA LYS A 203 -0.62 -22.37 -0.02
C LYS A 203 0.78 -21.89 -0.42
N ARG A 204 0.89 -20.65 -0.87
CA ARG A 204 2.18 -20.05 -1.17
C ARG A 204 2.98 -19.81 0.11
N ASN A 205 4.30 -19.87 -0.01
CA ASN A 205 5.21 -19.63 1.10
C ASN A 205 5.36 -18.12 1.33
N ILE A 206 4.68 -17.61 2.37
CA ILE A 206 4.62 -16.20 2.71
C ILE A 206 5.25 -15.99 4.08
N PHE A 207 6.27 -15.12 4.14
CA PHE A 207 6.91 -14.70 5.38
C PHE A 207 6.54 -13.26 5.70
N CYS A 208 6.26 -12.99 6.95
CA CYS A 208 6.05 -11.64 7.45
C CYS A 208 6.90 -11.44 8.70
N ARG A 209 7.64 -10.34 8.78
CA ARG A 209 8.43 -9.97 9.95
C ARG A 209 8.37 -8.48 10.24
N VAL A 210 8.60 -8.12 11.46
CA VAL A 210 8.72 -6.72 11.88
C VAL A 210 10.07 -6.17 11.46
N ILE A 211 10.08 -5.00 10.79
CA ILE A 211 11.32 -4.31 10.38
C ILE A 211 11.52 -2.98 11.10
N GLU A 212 10.46 -2.41 11.67
CA GLU A 212 10.53 -1.15 12.40
C GLU A 212 9.44 -1.11 13.47
N VAL A 213 9.79 -0.64 14.65
CA VAL A 213 8.85 -0.33 15.72
C VAL A 213 9.15 1.07 16.22
N ASN A 214 8.19 1.98 16.06
CA ASN A 214 8.31 3.36 16.48
C ASN A 214 7.09 3.76 17.33
N LYS A 215 7.26 3.75 18.65
CA LYS A 215 6.22 4.04 19.64
C LYS A 215 5.87 5.53 19.71
N ASP A 216 6.75 6.39 19.23
CA ASP A 216 6.56 7.85 19.21
C ASP A 216 5.78 8.30 17.97
N ASN A 217 5.57 7.40 17.02
CA ASN A 217 4.79 7.67 15.82
C ASN A 217 3.29 7.65 16.11
N VAL A 218 2.53 8.32 15.23
CA VAL A 218 1.07 8.24 15.27
C VAL A 218 0.59 6.80 15.04
N CYS A 219 -0.52 6.44 15.66
CA CYS A 219 -1.17 5.14 15.44
C CYS A 219 -1.36 4.84 13.95
N ASN A 220 -1.17 3.59 13.56
CA ASN A 220 -1.07 3.08 12.20
C ASN A 220 0.25 3.36 11.45
N ASP A 221 1.21 4.04 12.06
CA ASP A 221 2.56 4.21 11.53
C ASP A 221 3.63 3.78 12.57
N CYS A 222 3.24 2.96 13.57
CA CYS A 222 4.12 2.55 14.66
C CYS A 222 4.79 1.18 14.44
N ILE A 223 4.16 0.27 13.68
CA ILE A 223 4.74 -1.05 13.38
C ILE A 223 4.81 -1.22 11.87
N LYS A 224 6.04 -1.29 11.36
CA LYS A 224 6.30 -1.57 9.95
C LYS A 224 6.79 -2.99 9.80
N VAL A 225 6.24 -3.66 8.81
CA VAL A 225 6.57 -5.07 8.52
C VAL A 225 7.07 -5.23 7.10
N GLU A 226 7.88 -6.26 6.90
CA GLU A 226 8.28 -6.75 5.59
C GLU A 226 7.55 -8.07 5.33
N LEU A 227 6.92 -8.13 4.18
CA LEU A 227 6.29 -9.32 3.65
C LEU A 227 7.10 -9.82 2.47
N LYS A 228 7.44 -11.11 2.50
CA LYS A 228 8.21 -11.79 1.47
C LYS A 228 7.49 -13.02 1.00
N ILE A 229 7.28 -13.12 -0.31
CA ILE A 229 6.64 -14.26 -0.96
C ILE A 229 7.68 -14.91 -1.85
N ASN A 230 8.01 -16.16 -1.54
CA ASN A 230 8.99 -16.92 -2.30
C ASN A 230 8.30 -17.72 -3.41
N LYS A 231 9.07 -17.98 -4.47
CA LYS A 231 8.72 -18.97 -5.46
C LYS A 231 8.74 -20.36 -4.79
N ASN A 232 7.72 -21.16 -5.02
CA ASN A 232 7.75 -22.59 -4.64
C ASN A 232 8.76 -23.33 -5.47
#